data_61bb6812b364f75e74acbdc46344dc58
#
_entry.id   61bb6812b364f75e74acbdc46344dc58
#
_cell.length_a   1.000
_cell.length_b   1.000
_cell.length_c   1.000
_cell.angle_alpha   90.00
_cell.angle_beta   90.00
_cell.angle_gamma   90.00
#
_symmetry.space_group_name_H-M   'P 1'
#
loop_
_entity.id
_entity.type
_entity.pdbx_description
1 polymer ?
#
loop_
_entity_poly.entity_id
_entity_poly.type
_entity_poly.pdbx_seq_one_letter_code
_entity_poly.pdbx_strand_id
1 'polypeptide(L)'
;MYRAQAQGHLWVALANDVPVGFAHVEVLESGAAHLEEIDVHPEHGRRGLGTKLVLAVCAWAARAGYRSVPLTTFRDVQWNMPFYVRLGFEEISSEDLTAALLSVIEDETHRGLDPTRRVAMQRPLQAPTR
;
A
#
# COMPACT_ATOMS: atom_id res chain seq x y z
N MET A 1 18.25 -8.76 -13.11
CA MET A 1 17.92 -9.19 -11.76
C MET A 1 17.09 -8.12 -11.07
N TYR A 2 16.00 -8.51 -10.43
CA TYR A 2 15.13 -7.58 -9.70
C TYR A 2 15.36 -7.72 -8.20
N ARG A 3 15.42 -6.59 -7.51
CA ARG A 3 15.52 -6.57 -6.05
C ARG A 3 14.81 -5.34 -5.49
N ALA A 4 14.39 -5.42 -4.23
CA ALA A 4 13.81 -4.30 -3.51
C ALA A 4 14.80 -3.83 -2.45
N GLN A 5 14.93 -2.52 -2.32
CA GLN A 5 15.84 -1.91 -1.36
C GLN A 5 15.06 -0.89 -0.53
N ALA A 6 15.11 -1.03 0.80
CA ALA A 6 14.44 -0.12 1.70
C ALA A 6 15.34 1.06 2.04
N GLN A 7 14.74 2.25 2.08
CA GLN A 7 15.42 3.47 2.50
C GLN A 7 14.41 4.32 3.30
N GLY A 8 14.46 4.20 4.62
CA GLY A 8 13.45 4.80 5.48
C GLY A 8 12.09 4.16 5.22
N HIS A 9 11.10 4.96 4.83
CA HIS A 9 9.76 4.49 4.49
C HIS A 9 9.54 4.42 2.98
N LEU A 10 10.61 4.31 2.23
CA LEU A 10 10.58 4.18 0.78
C LEU A 10 11.24 2.87 0.38
N TRP A 11 10.56 2.07 -0.42
CA TRP A 11 11.09 0.84 -1.01
C TRP A 11 11.25 1.05 -2.50
N VAL A 12 12.43 0.74 -3.01
CA VAL A 12 12.76 0.91 -4.43
C VAL A 12 13.00 -0.45 -5.04
N ALA A 13 12.32 -0.74 -6.14
CA ALA A 13 12.57 -1.94 -6.94
C ALA A 13 13.63 -1.61 -7.99
N LEU A 14 14.66 -2.44 -8.03
CA LEU A 14 15.80 -2.28 -8.93
C LEU A 14 15.84 -3.40 -9.95
N ALA A 15 16.04 -3.05 -11.20
CA ALA A 15 16.33 -3.99 -12.28
C ALA A 15 17.75 -3.71 -12.77
N ASN A 16 18.66 -4.65 -12.56
CA ASN A 16 20.08 -4.47 -12.90
C ASN A 16 20.64 -3.15 -12.35
N ASP A 17 20.32 -2.86 -11.08
CA ASP A 17 20.71 -1.67 -10.35
C ASP A 17 20.10 -0.35 -10.86
N VAL A 18 19.09 -0.42 -11.72
CA VAL A 18 18.33 0.75 -12.19
C VAL A 18 16.97 0.78 -11.50
N PRO A 19 16.58 1.90 -10.87
CA PRO A 19 15.24 2.01 -10.26
C PRO A 19 14.14 1.89 -11.30
N VAL A 20 13.19 0.97 -11.07
CA VAL A 20 12.07 0.71 -11.99
C VAL A 20 10.72 0.74 -11.28
N GLY A 21 10.70 0.97 -9.98
CA GLY A 21 9.47 1.07 -9.22
C GLY A 21 9.74 1.45 -7.78
N PHE A 22 8.67 1.85 -7.09
CA PHE A 22 8.80 2.22 -5.67
C PHE A 22 7.48 2.03 -4.93
N ALA A 23 7.58 1.95 -3.61
CA ALA A 23 6.46 2.02 -2.69
C ALA A 23 6.81 3.00 -1.58
N HIS A 24 5.88 3.88 -1.25
CA HIS A 24 6.06 4.88 -0.19
C HIS A 24 5.02 4.67 0.91
N VAL A 25 5.47 4.70 2.16
CA VAL A 25 4.62 4.50 3.33
C VAL A 25 4.63 5.74 4.20
N GLU A 26 3.46 6.13 4.68
CA GLU A 26 3.29 7.15 5.71
C GLU A 26 2.72 6.49 6.96
N VAL A 27 3.37 6.68 8.10
CA VAL A 27 2.87 6.14 9.37
C VAL A 27 1.79 7.07 9.89
N LEU A 28 0.58 6.53 10.08
CA LEU A 28 -0.55 7.29 10.59
C LEU A 28 -0.57 7.30 12.12
N GLU A 29 -1.21 8.31 12.71
CA GLU A 29 -1.33 8.44 14.16
C GLU A 29 -2.02 7.23 14.81
N SER A 30 -2.87 6.54 14.05
CA SER A 30 -3.54 5.32 14.54
C SER A 30 -2.60 4.13 14.72
N GLY A 31 -1.33 4.26 14.34
CA GLY A 31 -0.37 3.16 14.38
C GLY A 31 -0.50 2.22 13.19
N ALA A 32 -0.95 2.72 12.07
CA ALA A 32 -1.05 1.97 10.81
C ALA A 32 0.03 2.44 9.84
N ALA A 33 0.56 1.50 9.06
CA ALA A 33 1.54 1.79 8.01
C ALA A 33 0.79 2.00 6.69
N HIS A 34 0.42 3.24 6.40
CA HIS A 34 -0.37 3.58 5.21
C HIS A 34 0.49 3.49 3.95
N LEU A 35 0.14 2.56 3.06
CA LEU A 35 0.78 2.45 1.75
C LEU A 35 0.24 3.59 0.88
N GLU A 36 0.99 4.69 0.85
CA GLU A 36 0.55 5.93 0.23
C GLU A 36 0.63 5.88 -1.29
N GLU A 37 1.72 5.30 -1.79
CA GLU A 37 1.93 5.23 -3.23
C GLU A 37 2.73 3.99 -3.59
N ILE A 38 2.36 3.37 -4.71
CA ILE A 38 3.12 2.29 -5.32
C ILE A 38 3.08 2.48 -6.83
N ASP A 39 4.23 2.39 -7.47
CA ASP A 39 4.35 2.56 -8.91
C ASP A 39 5.44 1.66 -9.45
N VAL A 40 5.21 1.09 -10.63
CA VAL A 40 6.19 0.28 -11.35
C VAL A 40 6.22 0.77 -12.79
N HIS A 41 7.42 1.01 -13.31
CA HIS A 41 7.58 1.46 -14.69
C HIS A 41 6.87 0.49 -15.65
N PRO A 42 6.07 0.99 -16.61
CA PRO A 42 5.26 0.12 -17.48
C PRO A 42 6.05 -0.97 -18.20
N GLU A 43 7.29 -0.70 -18.59
CA GLU A 43 8.15 -1.70 -19.25
C GLU A 43 8.50 -2.87 -18.33
N HIS A 44 8.37 -2.69 -17.03
CA HIS A 44 8.66 -3.71 -16.02
C HIS A 44 7.39 -4.20 -15.33
N GLY A 45 6.22 -3.82 -15.80
CA GLY A 45 4.95 -4.33 -15.32
C GLY A 45 4.81 -5.82 -15.60
N ARG A 46 3.92 -6.49 -14.87
CA ARG A 46 3.62 -7.93 -15.02
C ARG A 46 4.81 -8.85 -14.70
N ARG A 47 5.82 -8.34 -14.00
CA ARG A 47 6.99 -9.13 -13.57
C ARG A 47 6.99 -9.38 -12.07
N GLY A 48 5.86 -9.14 -11.41
CA GLY A 48 5.73 -9.37 -9.98
C GLY A 48 6.39 -8.33 -9.09
N LEU A 49 6.85 -7.21 -9.64
CA LEU A 49 7.52 -6.17 -8.86
C LEU A 49 6.57 -5.48 -7.89
N GLY A 50 5.34 -5.19 -8.32
CA GLY A 50 4.32 -4.61 -7.44
C GLY A 50 4.06 -5.52 -6.26
N THR A 51 3.91 -6.81 -6.50
CA THR A 51 3.73 -7.81 -5.45
C THR A 51 4.91 -7.80 -4.49
N LYS A 52 6.14 -7.82 -5.01
CA LYS A 52 7.35 -7.80 -4.16
C LYS A 52 7.42 -6.55 -3.29
N LEU A 53 7.07 -5.39 -3.85
CA LEU A 53 7.06 -4.14 -3.10
C LEU A 53 6.02 -4.16 -1.99
N VAL A 54 4.80 -4.58 -2.28
CA VAL A 54 3.73 -4.66 -1.27
C VAL A 54 4.10 -5.65 -0.17
N LEU A 55 4.61 -6.82 -0.53
CA LEU A 55 4.99 -7.82 0.47
C LEU A 55 6.17 -7.36 1.33
N ALA A 56 7.12 -6.62 0.77
CA ALA A 56 8.23 -6.05 1.53
C ALA A 56 7.71 -5.03 2.56
N VAL A 57 6.78 -4.17 2.15
CA VAL A 57 6.14 -3.21 3.06
C VAL A 57 5.40 -3.93 4.18
N CYS A 58 4.61 -4.95 3.85
CA CYS A 58 3.85 -5.69 4.85
C CYS A 58 4.76 -6.44 5.84
N ALA A 59 5.84 -7.02 5.35
CA ALA A 59 6.80 -7.71 6.21
C ALA A 59 7.49 -6.74 7.17
N TRP A 60 7.90 -5.59 6.67
CA TRP A 60 8.47 -4.54 7.51
C TRP A 60 7.47 -4.07 8.57
N ALA A 61 6.22 -3.79 8.15
CA ALA A 61 5.19 -3.29 9.06
C ALA A 61 4.91 -4.29 10.19
N ALA A 62 4.86 -5.58 9.86
CA ALA A 62 4.66 -6.63 10.86
C ALA A 62 5.82 -6.68 11.86
N ARG A 63 7.06 -6.60 11.37
CA ARG A 63 8.25 -6.59 12.26
C ARG A 63 8.29 -5.35 13.14
N ALA A 64 7.83 -4.22 12.61
CA ALA A 64 7.80 -2.96 13.36
C ALA A 64 6.65 -2.87 14.36
N GLY A 65 5.73 -3.84 14.35
CA GLY A 65 4.62 -3.90 15.31
C GLY A 65 3.37 -3.14 14.89
N TYR A 66 3.27 -2.72 13.64
CA TYR A 66 2.04 -2.08 13.15
C TYR A 66 0.92 -3.11 13.01
N ARG A 67 -0.33 -2.67 13.21
CA ARG A 67 -1.49 -3.56 13.20
C ARG A 67 -2.02 -3.86 11.81
N SER A 68 -1.81 -2.95 10.88
CA SER A 68 -2.35 -3.10 9.54
C SER A 68 -1.59 -2.23 8.54
N VAL A 69 -1.77 -2.56 7.26
CA VAL A 69 -1.31 -1.73 6.15
C VAL A 69 -2.56 -1.30 5.39
N PRO A 70 -3.07 -0.08 5.67
CA PRO A 70 -4.20 0.47 4.91
C PRO A 70 -3.71 1.14 3.62
N LEU A 71 -4.62 1.26 2.67
CA LEU A 71 -4.41 2.01 1.43
C LEU A 71 -5.75 2.50 0.89
N THR A 72 -5.70 3.43 -0.05
CA THR A 72 -6.85 3.79 -0.87
C THR A 72 -6.50 3.55 -2.33
N THR A 73 -7.48 3.12 -3.11
CA THR A 73 -7.28 2.86 -4.54
C THR A 73 -8.56 3.16 -5.31
N PHE A 74 -8.49 3.14 -6.63
CA PHE A 74 -9.68 3.34 -7.46
C PHE A 74 -10.51 2.08 -7.52
N ARG A 75 -11.82 2.22 -7.22
CA ARG A 75 -12.78 1.12 -7.23
C ARG A 75 -13.01 0.59 -8.64
N ASP A 76 -13.04 1.48 -9.60
CA ASP A 76 -13.40 1.19 -10.99
C ASP A 76 -12.22 0.87 -11.91
N VAL A 77 -11.01 0.80 -11.37
CA VAL A 77 -9.87 0.27 -12.13
C VAL A 77 -9.86 -1.24 -11.97
N GLN A 78 -10.11 -1.92 -13.07
CA GLN A 78 -10.50 -3.33 -13.09
C GLN A 78 -9.55 -4.30 -12.39
N TRP A 79 -8.25 -4.01 -12.36
CA TRP A 79 -7.24 -4.90 -11.77
C TRP A 79 -6.79 -4.50 -10.36
N ASN A 80 -7.15 -3.31 -9.88
CA ASN A 80 -6.64 -2.82 -8.59
C ASN A 80 -7.13 -3.62 -7.40
N MET A 81 -8.45 -3.70 -7.21
CA MET A 81 -8.99 -4.44 -6.08
C MET A 81 -8.60 -5.93 -6.10
N PRO A 82 -8.72 -6.65 -7.24
CA PRO A 82 -8.29 -8.04 -7.28
C PRO A 82 -6.81 -8.23 -6.96
N PHE A 83 -5.95 -7.32 -7.38
CA PHE A 83 -4.53 -7.36 -7.06
C PHE A 83 -4.30 -7.33 -5.55
N TYR A 84 -4.93 -6.37 -4.86
CA TYR A 84 -4.77 -6.24 -3.42
C TYR A 84 -5.45 -7.37 -2.66
N VAL A 85 -6.62 -7.83 -3.10
CA VAL A 85 -7.31 -8.95 -2.47
C VAL A 85 -6.42 -10.21 -2.48
N ARG A 86 -5.73 -10.48 -3.58
CA ARG A 86 -4.82 -11.62 -3.65
C ARG A 86 -3.65 -11.49 -2.67
N LEU A 87 -3.31 -10.28 -2.27
CA LEU A 87 -2.23 -10.03 -1.30
C LEU A 87 -2.72 -9.94 0.14
N GLY A 88 -3.97 -10.30 0.39
CA GLY A 88 -4.52 -10.35 1.73
C GLY A 88 -5.19 -9.06 2.20
N PHE A 89 -5.42 -8.12 1.30
CA PHE A 89 -6.14 -6.89 1.63
C PHE A 89 -7.65 -7.12 1.52
N GLU A 90 -8.38 -6.43 2.37
CA GLU A 90 -9.84 -6.45 2.39
C GLU A 90 -10.39 -5.02 2.42
N GLU A 91 -11.58 -4.83 1.87
CA GLU A 91 -12.22 -3.52 1.87
C GLU A 91 -12.58 -3.12 3.31
N ILE A 92 -12.37 -1.85 3.64
CA ILE A 92 -12.76 -1.29 4.93
C ILE A 92 -14.12 -0.64 4.74
N SER A 93 -15.11 -1.05 5.55
CA SER A 93 -16.42 -0.40 5.52
C SER A 93 -16.32 1.02 6.07
N SER A 94 -17.25 1.89 5.68
CA SER A 94 -17.25 3.27 6.13
C SER A 94 -17.32 3.39 7.66
N GLU A 95 -17.92 2.42 8.31
CA GLU A 95 -18.04 2.38 9.78
C GLU A 95 -16.73 2.07 10.47
N ASP A 96 -15.82 1.39 9.78
CA ASP A 96 -14.56 0.93 10.35
C ASP A 96 -13.37 1.84 10.00
N LEU A 97 -13.62 2.93 9.27
CA LEU A 97 -12.57 3.88 8.92
C LEU A 97 -12.08 4.62 10.17
N THR A 98 -10.77 4.62 10.37
CA THR A 98 -10.16 5.39 11.46
C THR A 98 -10.19 6.87 11.12
N ALA A 99 -10.12 7.74 12.15
CA ALA A 99 -10.03 9.18 11.93
C ALA A 99 -8.82 9.55 11.06
N ALA A 100 -7.70 8.87 11.27
CA ALA A 100 -6.48 9.12 10.49
C ALA A 100 -6.70 8.78 9.00
N LEU A 101 -7.36 7.67 8.70
CA LEU A 101 -7.62 7.28 7.31
C LEU A 101 -8.69 8.17 6.66
N LEU A 102 -9.69 8.60 7.42
CA LEU A 102 -10.66 9.58 6.95
C LEU A 102 -9.97 10.88 6.55
N SER A 103 -9.00 11.33 7.33
CA SER A 103 -8.21 12.53 7.02
C SER A 103 -7.45 12.35 5.70
N VAL A 104 -6.90 11.17 5.43
CA VAL A 104 -6.25 10.87 4.15
C VAL A 104 -7.24 11.02 3.00
N ILE A 105 -8.45 10.47 3.14
CA ILE A 105 -9.48 10.54 2.11
C ILE A 105 -9.93 11.99 1.88
N GLU A 106 -10.06 12.77 2.94
CA GLU A 106 -10.40 14.20 2.83
C GLU A 106 -9.32 14.96 2.07
N ASP A 107 -8.04 14.71 2.36
CA ASP A 107 -6.94 15.33 1.63
C ASP A 107 -6.96 14.95 0.15
N GLU A 108 -7.24 13.70 -0.17
CA GLU A 108 -7.38 13.24 -1.55
C GLU A 108 -8.52 13.98 -2.26
N THR A 109 -9.65 14.14 -1.58
CA THR A 109 -10.80 14.86 -2.11
C THR A 109 -10.45 16.32 -2.41
N HIS A 110 -9.72 16.98 -1.50
CA HIS A 110 -9.26 18.34 -1.69
C HIS A 110 -8.29 18.47 -2.87
N ARG A 111 -7.57 17.42 -3.19
CA ARG A 111 -6.67 17.38 -4.35
C ARG A 111 -7.36 16.98 -5.65
N GLY A 112 -8.68 16.84 -5.62
CA GLY A 112 -9.49 16.57 -6.80
C GLY A 112 -9.82 15.11 -7.07
N LEU A 113 -9.50 14.21 -6.14
CA LEU A 113 -9.87 12.81 -6.29
C LEU A 113 -11.31 12.60 -5.80
N ASP A 114 -12.14 12.00 -6.66
CA ASP A 114 -13.55 11.75 -6.32
C ASP A 114 -13.65 10.63 -5.30
N PRO A 115 -14.15 10.89 -4.07
CA PRO A 115 -14.23 9.88 -3.03
C PRO A 115 -15.16 8.72 -3.38
N THR A 116 -16.16 8.94 -4.26
CA THR A 116 -17.08 7.86 -4.66
C THR A 116 -16.40 6.82 -5.55
N ARG A 117 -15.28 7.17 -6.17
CA ARG A 117 -14.49 6.27 -7.01
C ARG A 117 -13.34 5.62 -6.27
N ARG A 118 -13.14 5.99 -5.00
CA ARG A 118 -12.07 5.46 -4.16
C ARG A 118 -12.62 4.38 -3.25
N VAL A 119 -11.77 3.45 -2.89
CA VAL A 119 -12.05 2.42 -1.90
C VAL A 119 -10.88 2.33 -0.94
N ALA A 120 -11.20 2.24 0.35
CA ALA A 120 -10.20 2.01 1.37
C ALA A 120 -10.08 0.50 1.59
N MET A 121 -8.85 0.02 1.65
CA MET A 121 -8.55 -1.39 1.91
C MET A 121 -7.48 -1.49 2.98
N GLN A 122 -7.39 -2.62 3.65
CA GLN A 122 -6.31 -2.87 4.60
C GLN A 122 -5.93 -4.34 4.61
N ARG A 123 -4.68 -4.61 4.88
CA ARG A 123 -4.20 -5.94 5.22
C ARG A 123 -3.96 -5.97 6.73
N PRO A 124 -4.75 -6.74 7.50
CA PRO A 124 -4.46 -6.92 8.92
C PRO A 124 -3.15 -7.69 9.09
N LEU A 125 -2.35 -7.28 10.06
CA LEU A 125 -1.07 -7.92 10.34
C LEU A 125 -1.20 -8.71 11.64
N GLN A 126 -0.65 -9.91 11.63
CA GLN A 126 -0.63 -10.74 12.82
C GLN A 126 0.50 -10.28 13.74
N ALA A 127 0.22 -10.30 15.04
CA ALA A 127 1.25 -10.08 16.03
C ALA A 127 2.32 -11.17 15.87
N PRO A 128 3.62 -10.84 16.10
CA PRO A 128 4.66 -11.86 16.02
C PRO A 128 4.35 -13.02 16.95
N THR A 129 4.37 -14.23 16.41
CA THR A 129 4.22 -15.44 17.22
C THR A 129 5.49 -15.67 18.03
N ARG A 130 5.28 -16.02 19.27
CA ARG A 130 6.39 -16.34 20.16
C ARG A 130 6.88 -17.76 19.91
#